data_3ca95a1ca783a1154f8da0a3d9c5c4ee
#
_entry.id   3ca95a1ca783a1154f8da0a3d9c5c4ee
#
_cell.length_a   1.000
_cell.length_b   1.000
_cell.length_c   1.000
_cell.angle_alpha   90.00
_cell.angle_beta   90.00
_cell.angle_gamma   90.00
#
_symmetry.space_group_name_H-M   'P 1'
#
loop_
_entity.id
_entity.type
_entity.pdbx_description
1 polymer ?
#
loop_
_entity_poly.entity_id
_entity_poly.type
_entity_poly.pdbx_seq_one_letter_code
_entity_poly.pdbx_strand_id
1 'polypeptide(L)'
;MADTENTLILETTQGPVTIEMRPDLAPGHVARIKELVREGFYDGIVFHRVIEGFMAQTGCPQGTGTGGSGKKLKAEFNKEPHVRGTASMARAASPDSADSQFFICFDDASFLNNQYTVWGKVTAGMENVDKIKRGEPVQNPDKIVKARMAADAA
;
A
#
# COMPACT_ATOMS: atom_id res chain seq x y z
N MET A 1 4.08 -22.73 1.78
CA MET A 1 5.20 -22.03 1.16
C MET A 1 4.75 -20.67 0.68
N ALA A 2 5.55 -19.66 0.95
CA ALA A 2 5.23 -18.31 0.46
C ALA A 2 5.41 -18.25 -1.06
N ASP A 3 4.48 -17.60 -1.73
CA ASP A 3 4.57 -17.33 -3.16
C ASP A 3 5.39 -16.05 -3.35
N THR A 4 6.68 -16.19 -3.65
CA THR A 4 7.59 -15.07 -3.77
C THR A 4 7.24 -14.14 -4.92
N GLU A 5 6.57 -14.63 -5.97
CA GLU A 5 6.12 -13.79 -7.08
C GLU A 5 5.02 -12.82 -6.65
N ASN A 6 4.28 -13.14 -5.60
CA ASN A 6 3.22 -12.30 -5.06
C ASN A 6 3.55 -11.77 -3.65
N THR A 7 4.83 -11.76 -3.29
CA THR A 7 5.28 -11.22 -2.00
C THR A 7 6.03 -9.92 -2.24
N LEU A 8 5.49 -8.83 -1.70
CA LEU A 8 6.10 -7.50 -1.78
C LEU A 8 6.81 -7.19 -0.47
N ILE A 9 8.04 -6.71 -0.56
CA ILE A 9 8.81 -6.30 0.62
C ILE A 9 9.06 -4.79 0.54
N LEU A 10 8.56 -4.08 1.54
CA LEU A 10 8.81 -2.64 1.71
C LEU A 10 9.85 -2.45 2.79
N GLU A 11 11.01 -1.94 2.42
CA GLU A 11 12.02 -1.57 3.40
C GLU A 11 11.74 -0.12 3.79
N THR A 12 11.18 0.07 4.98
CA THR A 12 10.83 1.40 5.47
C THR A 12 11.83 1.91 6.47
N THR A 13 11.76 3.19 6.80
CA THR A 13 12.61 3.78 7.84
C THR A 13 12.35 3.20 9.23
N GLN A 14 11.24 2.47 9.41
CA GLN A 14 10.95 1.77 10.67
C GLN A 14 11.28 0.27 10.61
N GLY A 15 11.72 -0.24 9.46
CA GLY A 15 12.05 -1.64 9.27
C GLY A 15 11.25 -2.28 8.14
N PRO A 16 11.53 -3.56 7.82
CA PRO A 16 10.88 -4.23 6.70
C PRO A 16 9.42 -4.57 6.99
N VAL A 17 8.61 -4.49 5.94
CA VAL A 17 7.19 -4.87 5.96
C VAL A 17 6.96 -5.81 4.79
N THR A 18 6.42 -7.00 5.06
CA THR A 18 6.14 -8.01 4.04
C THR A 18 4.64 -8.04 3.78
N ILE A 19 4.26 -7.91 2.51
CA ILE A 19 2.87 -7.92 2.09
C ILE A 19 2.65 -9.08 1.13
N GLU A 20 1.69 -9.95 1.46
CA GLU A 20 1.22 -10.96 0.52
C GLU A 20 0.21 -10.30 -0.41
N MET A 21 0.54 -10.24 -1.71
CA MET A 21 -0.36 -9.66 -2.71
C MET A 21 -1.40 -10.70 -3.13
N ARG A 22 -2.59 -10.24 -3.45
CA ARG A 22 -3.73 -11.10 -3.76
C ARG A 22 -4.22 -10.85 -5.19
N PRO A 23 -3.55 -11.42 -6.21
CA PRO A 23 -4.01 -11.26 -7.60
C PRO A 23 -5.37 -11.91 -7.87
N ASP A 24 -5.78 -12.85 -7.01
CA ASP A 24 -7.12 -13.43 -7.07
C ASP A 24 -8.20 -12.39 -6.73
N LEU A 25 -7.88 -11.39 -5.91
CA LEU A 25 -8.81 -10.34 -5.52
C LEU A 25 -8.76 -9.12 -6.45
N ALA A 26 -7.56 -8.75 -6.88
CA ALA A 26 -7.35 -7.52 -7.64
C ALA A 26 -6.22 -7.71 -8.65
N PRO A 27 -6.46 -8.47 -9.73
CA PRO A 27 -5.40 -8.82 -10.68
C PRO A 27 -4.76 -7.61 -11.35
N GLY A 28 -5.56 -6.62 -11.75
CA GLY A 28 -5.04 -5.41 -12.39
C GLY A 28 -4.22 -4.54 -11.46
N HIS A 29 -4.68 -4.38 -10.22
CA HIS A 29 -3.96 -3.59 -9.21
C HIS A 29 -2.65 -4.26 -8.83
N VAL A 30 -2.66 -5.57 -8.61
CA VAL A 30 -1.44 -6.32 -8.27
C VAL A 30 -0.43 -6.22 -9.41
N ALA A 31 -0.86 -6.42 -10.65
CA ALA A 31 0.03 -6.32 -11.81
C ALA A 31 0.68 -4.94 -11.91
N ARG A 32 -0.11 -3.87 -11.72
CA ARG A 32 0.41 -2.51 -11.81
C ARG A 32 1.37 -2.19 -10.68
N ILE A 33 1.06 -2.61 -9.45
CA ILE A 33 1.96 -2.39 -8.31
C ILE A 33 3.29 -3.09 -8.54
N LYS A 34 3.27 -4.32 -9.07
CA LYS A 34 4.51 -5.04 -9.41
C LYS A 34 5.35 -4.27 -10.42
N GLU A 35 4.71 -3.72 -11.46
CA GLU A 35 5.41 -2.89 -12.46
C GLU A 35 6.10 -1.70 -11.79
N LEU A 36 5.35 -0.97 -10.97
CA LEU A 36 5.88 0.21 -10.30
C LEU A 36 7.01 -0.14 -9.33
N VAL A 37 6.88 -1.24 -8.61
CA VAL A 37 7.93 -1.72 -7.70
C VAL A 37 9.21 -2.02 -8.48
N ARG A 38 9.10 -2.71 -9.60
CA ARG A 38 10.25 -3.10 -10.41
C ARG A 38 10.89 -1.90 -11.13
N GLU A 39 10.13 -0.85 -11.35
CA GLU A 39 10.65 0.41 -11.91
C GLU A 39 11.30 1.31 -10.87
N GLY A 40 11.23 0.96 -9.60
CA GLY A 40 11.75 1.80 -8.52
C GLY A 40 10.84 2.98 -8.17
N PHE A 41 9.59 2.96 -8.61
CA PHE A 41 8.66 4.07 -8.42
C PHE A 41 8.45 4.42 -6.94
N TYR A 42 8.32 3.41 -6.10
CA TYR A 42 8.05 3.61 -4.67
C TYR A 42 9.27 3.95 -3.83
N ASP A 43 10.47 3.83 -4.39
CA ASP A 43 11.69 4.09 -3.64
C ASP A 43 11.76 5.56 -3.22
N GLY A 44 11.94 5.80 -1.92
CA GLY A 44 12.04 7.15 -1.37
C GLY A 44 10.70 7.84 -1.13
N ILE A 45 9.57 7.20 -1.42
CA ILE A 45 8.25 7.82 -1.23
C ILE A 45 7.87 7.80 0.25
N VAL A 46 7.35 8.93 0.73
CA VAL A 46 7.00 9.10 2.14
C VAL A 46 5.60 8.60 2.45
N PHE A 47 5.36 8.28 3.74
CA PHE A 47 4.01 8.07 4.26
C PHE A 47 3.45 9.43 4.63
N HIS A 48 2.71 10.01 3.71
CA HIS A 48 2.28 11.41 3.82
C HIS A 48 1.03 11.63 4.68
N ARG A 49 0.26 10.57 4.92
CA ARG A 49 -0.97 10.64 5.71
C ARG A 49 -1.08 9.39 6.56
N VAL A 50 -0.99 9.56 7.88
CA VAL A 50 -1.00 8.43 8.82
C VAL A 50 -1.91 8.79 9.99
N ILE A 51 -3.01 8.08 10.12
CA ILE A 51 -4.04 8.38 11.13
C ILE A 51 -4.08 7.26 12.16
N GLU A 52 -3.84 7.63 13.43
CA GLU A 52 -3.84 6.67 14.54
C GLU A 52 -5.15 5.89 14.60
N GLY A 53 -5.05 4.58 14.74
CA GLY A 53 -6.19 3.70 14.82
C GLY A 53 -6.93 3.46 13.51
N PHE A 54 -6.42 4.03 12.41
CA PHE A 54 -7.06 3.92 11.10
C PHE A 54 -6.10 3.30 10.08
N MET A 55 -5.17 4.11 9.51
CA MET A 55 -4.33 3.59 8.42
C MET A 55 -3.07 4.45 8.21
N ALA A 56 -2.09 3.87 7.49
CA ALA A 56 -0.91 4.57 7.00
C ALA A 56 -0.97 4.61 5.47
N GLN A 57 -0.97 5.79 4.87
CA GLN A 57 -1.10 5.99 3.43
C GLN A 57 0.20 6.49 2.81
N THR A 58 0.55 5.94 1.66
CA THR A 58 1.77 6.25 0.94
C THR A 58 1.54 6.10 -0.58
N GLY A 59 2.58 6.24 -1.36
CA GLY A 59 2.53 5.99 -2.80
C GLY A 59 2.37 7.22 -3.67
N CYS A 60 2.36 8.43 -3.06
CA CYS A 60 2.33 9.68 -3.82
C CYS A 60 3.76 10.16 -4.07
N PRO A 61 4.20 10.28 -5.35
CA PRO A 61 5.59 10.67 -5.64
C PRO A 61 5.94 12.07 -5.15
N GLN A 62 4.95 12.97 -5.03
CA GLN A 62 5.18 14.31 -4.49
C GLN A 62 5.05 14.37 -2.95
N GLY A 63 4.54 13.31 -2.33
CA GLY A 63 4.33 13.29 -0.89
C GLY A 63 3.18 14.19 -0.40
N THR A 64 2.29 14.59 -1.30
CA THR A 64 1.20 15.53 -1.00
C THR A 64 -0.19 14.88 -1.01
N GLY A 65 -0.30 13.68 -1.55
CA GLY A 65 -1.58 13.00 -1.71
C GLY A 65 -2.28 13.30 -3.02
N THR A 66 -1.69 14.15 -3.86
CA THR A 66 -2.32 14.56 -5.13
C THR A 66 -1.72 13.89 -6.36
N GLY A 67 -0.61 13.17 -6.20
CA GLY A 67 0.11 12.60 -7.34
C GLY A 67 -0.06 11.11 -7.49
N GLY A 68 0.43 10.59 -8.60
CA GLY A 68 0.42 9.17 -8.91
C GLY A 68 1.36 8.87 -10.05
N SER A 69 1.27 7.66 -10.61
CA SER A 69 2.11 7.23 -11.71
C SER A 69 1.65 7.75 -13.07
N GLY A 70 0.46 8.35 -13.12
CA GLY A 70 -0.12 8.84 -14.36
C GLY A 70 -1.03 7.85 -15.07
N LYS A 71 -1.26 6.68 -14.51
CA LYS A 71 -2.13 5.65 -15.08
C LYS A 71 -3.17 5.23 -14.06
N LYS A 72 -4.42 5.58 -14.31
CA LYS A 72 -5.51 5.21 -13.41
C LYS A 72 -5.93 3.77 -13.62
N LEU A 73 -6.41 3.16 -12.54
CA LEU A 73 -6.83 1.76 -12.50
C LEU A 73 -8.32 1.69 -12.25
N LYS A 74 -8.98 0.77 -12.94
CA LYS A 74 -10.39 0.49 -12.70
C LYS A 74 -10.54 -0.18 -11.34
N ALA A 75 -11.66 0.11 -10.67
CA ALA A 75 -11.96 -0.50 -9.39
C ALA A 75 -12.05 -2.03 -9.52
N GLU A 76 -11.51 -2.72 -8.53
CA GLU A 76 -11.60 -4.16 -8.41
C GLU A 76 -12.14 -4.49 -7.02
N PHE A 77 -13.29 -3.92 -6.69
CA PHE A 77 -13.91 -4.11 -5.38
C PHE A 77 -14.21 -5.59 -5.16
N ASN A 78 -13.96 -6.03 -3.94
CA ASN A 78 -14.14 -7.43 -3.57
C ASN A 78 -14.64 -7.51 -2.12
N LYS A 79 -14.91 -8.73 -1.65
CA LYS A 79 -15.50 -8.95 -0.34
C LYS A 79 -14.46 -9.03 0.79
N GLU A 80 -13.18 -8.89 0.47
CA GLU A 80 -12.15 -8.97 1.49
C GLU A 80 -12.32 -7.82 2.48
N PRO A 81 -12.38 -8.09 3.80
CA PRO A 81 -12.62 -7.04 4.78
C PRO A 81 -11.38 -6.16 4.99
N HIS A 82 -11.63 -4.90 5.33
CA HIS A 82 -10.59 -3.99 5.77
C HIS A 82 -10.36 -4.19 7.26
N VAL A 83 -9.35 -4.97 7.60
CA VAL A 83 -8.96 -5.28 8.98
C VAL A 83 -7.50 -4.94 9.18
N ARG A 84 -7.00 -5.08 10.40
CA ARG A 84 -5.59 -4.81 10.69
C ARG A 84 -4.68 -5.57 9.71
N GLY A 85 -3.78 -4.83 9.06
CA GLY A 85 -2.82 -5.38 8.11
C GLY A 85 -3.31 -5.43 6.66
N THR A 86 -4.57 -5.07 6.39
CA THR A 86 -5.09 -5.04 5.02
C THR A 86 -4.43 -3.92 4.22
N ALA A 87 -3.93 -4.25 3.02
CA ALA A 87 -3.40 -3.29 2.06
C ALA A 87 -4.44 -3.05 0.98
N SER A 88 -4.84 -1.79 0.80
CA SER A 88 -5.91 -1.40 -0.10
C SER A 88 -5.51 -0.13 -0.86
N MET A 89 -6.09 0.08 -2.05
CA MET A 89 -5.74 1.24 -2.87
C MET A 89 -6.52 2.47 -2.45
N ALA A 90 -5.78 3.56 -2.25
CA ALA A 90 -6.39 4.88 -2.09
C ALA A 90 -6.88 5.37 -3.45
N ARG A 91 -7.91 6.20 -3.44
CA ARG A 91 -8.49 6.77 -4.67
C ARG A 91 -9.13 8.11 -4.37
N ALA A 92 -9.41 8.86 -5.43
CA ALA A 92 -10.20 10.09 -5.34
C ALA A 92 -11.70 9.72 -5.30
N ALA A 93 -12.59 10.67 -5.54
CA ALA A 93 -14.03 10.44 -5.47
C ALA A 93 -14.52 9.40 -6.47
N SER A 94 -13.92 9.36 -7.68
CA SER A 94 -14.30 8.37 -8.69
C SER A 94 -13.81 6.97 -8.30
N PRO A 95 -14.64 5.94 -8.37
CA PRO A 95 -14.22 4.56 -8.08
C PRO A 95 -13.06 4.09 -8.96
N ASP A 96 -12.94 4.60 -10.18
CA ASP A 96 -11.89 4.20 -11.14
C ASP A 96 -10.71 5.18 -11.16
N SER A 97 -10.46 5.86 -10.04
CA SER A 97 -9.38 6.86 -9.95
C SER A 97 -8.15 6.39 -9.17
N ALA A 98 -8.09 5.13 -8.77
CA ALA A 98 -6.90 4.59 -8.11
C ALA A 98 -5.71 4.65 -9.07
N ASP A 99 -4.52 4.91 -8.53
CA ASP A 99 -3.30 5.01 -9.35
C ASP A 99 -2.15 4.28 -8.66
N SER A 100 -1.43 4.96 -7.76
CA SER A 100 -0.27 4.39 -7.10
C SER A 100 -0.36 4.46 -5.58
N GLN A 101 -1.22 5.31 -5.04
CA GLN A 101 -1.34 5.46 -3.60
C GLN A 101 -2.08 4.29 -2.98
N PHE A 102 -1.58 3.81 -1.85
CA PHE A 102 -2.25 2.75 -1.10
C PHE A 102 -2.11 3.00 0.39
N PHE A 103 -2.87 2.27 1.18
CA PHE A 103 -2.81 2.38 2.62
C PHE A 103 -2.82 0.99 3.27
N ILE A 104 -2.26 0.93 4.48
CA ILE A 104 -2.26 -0.27 5.31
C ILE A 104 -3.06 0.05 6.56
N CYS A 105 -4.06 -0.77 6.86
CA CYS A 105 -4.94 -0.53 8.00
C CYS A 105 -4.27 -0.88 9.32
N PHE A 106 -4.39 0.00 10.31
CA PHE A 106 -3.92 -0.29 11.67
C PHE A 106 -4.93 -1.13 12.45
N ASP A 107 -6.21 -1.01 12.12
CA ASP A 107 -7.30 -1.65 12.84
C ASP A 107 -8.46 -1.86 11.87
N ASP A 108 -9.56 -2.42 12.37
CA ASP A 108 -10.73 -2.66 11.54
C ASP A 108 -11.28 -1.36 10.97
N ALA A 109 -11.53 -1.36 9.67
CA ALA A 109 -12.09 -0.22 8.94
C ALA A 109 -13.22 -0.72 8.05
N SER A 110 -14.20 -1.40 8.64
CA SER A 110 -15.28 -2.06 7.90
C SER A 110 -16.12 -1.08 7.08
N PHE A 111 -16.13 0.21 7.43
CA PHE A 111 -16.81 1.23 6.64
C PHE A 111 -16.20 1.43 5.25
N LEU A 112 -15.02 0.88 4.99
CA LEU A 112 -14.37 0.91 3.68
C LEU A 112 -14.70 -0.31 2.84
N ASN A 113 -15.31 -1.33 3.43
CA ASN A 113 -15.56 -2.59 2.72
C ASN A 113 -16.40 -2.37 1.46
N ASN A 114 -16.01 -3.04 0.37
CA ASN A 114 -16.66 -2.96 -0.95
C ASN A 114 -16.59 -1.57 -1.60
N GLN A 115 -15.80 -0.65 -1.07
CA GLN A 115 -15.65 0.71 -1.61
C GLN A 115 -14.23 1.02 -2.04
N TYR A 116 -13.26 0.17 -1.67
CA TYR A 116 -11.85 0.30 -2.03
C TYR A 116 -11.33 -1.05 -2.46
N THR A 117 -10.33 -1.04 -3.33
CA THR A 117 -9.76 -2.29 -3.86
C THR A 117 -8.70 -2.85 -2.89
N VAL A 118 -9.03 -3.94 -2.23
CA VAL A 118 -8.08 -4.69 -1.41
C VAL A 118 -7.20 -5.51 -2.33
N TRP A 119 -5.88 -5.38 -2.20
CA TRP A 119 -4.94 -6.11 -3.06
C TRP A 119 -3.91 -6.92 -2.29
N GLY A 120 -3.85 -6.82 -0.99
CA GLY A 120 -2.86 -7.54 -0.21
C GLY A 120 -3.08 -7.47 1.29
N LYS A 121 -2.19 -8.16 2.00
CA LYS A 121 -2.21 -8.19 3.46
C LYS A 121 -0.79 -8.30 4.00
N VAL A 122 -0.50 -7.55 5.07
CA VAL A 122 0.78 -7.64 5.76
C VAL A 122 0.86 -8.98 6.48
N THR A 123 1.91 -9.74 6.19
CA THR A 123 2.15 -11.05 6.81
C THR A 123 3.30 -11.02 7.79
N ALA A 124 4.18 -10.01 7.70
CA ALA A 124 5.29 -9.83 8.64
C ALA A 124 5.65 -8.35 8.69
N GLY A 125 6.12 -7.88 9.85
CA GLY A 125 6.55 -6.49 10.00
C GLY A 125 5.43 -5.51 10.36
N MET A 126 4.26 -5.99 10.77
CA MET A 126 3.18 -5.08 11.15
C MET A 126 3.58 -4.21 12.34
N GLU A 127 4.43 -4.71 13.24
CA GLU A 127 4.97 -3.91 14.33
C GLU A 127 5.80 -2.72 13.83
N ASN A 128 6.38 -2.81 12.64
CA ASN A 128 7.09 -1.70 12.01
C ASN A 128 6.11 -0.68 11.44
N VAL A 129 5.00 -1.14 10.89
CA VAL A 129 3.91 -0.25 10.43
C VAL A 129 3.36 0.54 11.60
N ASP A 130 3.21 -0.09 12.76
CA ASP A 130 2.71 0.56 13.97
C ASP A 130 3.61 1.72 14.44
N LYS A 131 4.88 1.71 14.04
CA LYS A 131 5.86 2.74 14.43
C LYS A 131 5.89 3.92 13.47
N ILE A 132 5.20 3.85 12.34
CA ILE A 132 5.20 4.91 11.35
C ILE A 132 4.60 6.17 11.96
N LYS A 133 5.27 7.30 11.74
CA LYS A 133 4.92 8.55 12.36
C LYS A 133 3.54 9.04 11.92
N ARG A 134 2.70 9.39 12.88
CA ARG A 134 1.32 9.86 12.64
C ARG A 134 1.30 11.31 12.19
N GLY A 135 0.28 11.67 11.43
CA GLY A 135 0.01 13.04 11.00
C GLY A 135 -0.82 13.10 9.74
N GLU A 136 -1.46 14.25 9.54
CA GLU A 136 -2.29 14.50 8.37
C GLU A 136 -2.18 15.99 8.00
N PRO A 137 -1.13 16.39 7.26
CA PRO A 137 0.01 15.60 6.78
C PRO A 137 1.02 15.28 7.88
N VAL A 138 1.87 14.30 7.62
CA VAL A 138 2.93 13.92 8.56
C VAL A 138 4.09 14.90 8.45
N GLN A 139 4.59 15.37 9.60
CA GLN A 139 5.81 16.18 9.64
C GLN A 139 7.01 15.25 9.78
N ASN A 140 8.05 15.48 8.97
CA ASN A 140 9.24 14.63 8.93
C ASN A 140 8.85 13.15 8.77
N PRO A 141 8.13 12.80 7.69
CA PRO A 141 7.51 11.49 7.56
C PRO A 141 8.51 10.36 7.39
N ASP A 142 8.10 9.18 7.86
CA ASP A 142 8.79 7.95 7.48
C ASP A 142 8.57 7.71 6.00
N LYS A 143 9.45 6.90 5.41
CA LYS A 143 9.40 6.66 3.97
C LYS A 143 9.67 5.20 3.64
N ILE A 144 9.31 4.82 2.42
CA ILE A 144 9.74 3.57 1.80
C ILE A 144 11.16 3.81 1.30
N VAL A 145 12.15 3.19 1.94
CA VAL A 145 13.54 3.30 1.50
C VAL A 145 13.69 2.58 0.16
N LYS A 146 13.11 1.37 0.07
CA LYS A 146 13.11 0.58 -1.15
C LYS A 146 11.94 -0.40 -1.13
N ALA A 147 11.31 -0.58 -2.29
CA ALA A 147 10.27 -1.59 -2.49
C ALA A 147 10.79 -2.62 -3.48
N ARG A 148 10.59 -3.90 -3.19
CA ARG A 148 11.02 -4.98 -4.08
C ARG A 148 10.10 -6.19 -3.98
N MET A 149 10.05 -6.96 -5.05
CA MET A 149 9.37 -8.25 -5.02
C MET A 149 10.31 -9.29 -4.44
N ALA A 150 9.80 -10.18 -3.61
CA ALA A 150 10.63 -11.22 -3.00
C ALA A 150 11.28 -12.11 -4.07
N ALA A 151 10.56 -12.37 -5.18
CA ALA A 151 11.09 -13.16 -6.28
C ALA A 151 12.33 -12.53 -6.94
N ASP A 152 12.49 -11.21 -6.84
CA ASP A 152 13.61 -10.49 -7.44
C ASP A 152 14.79 -10.32 -6.46
N ALA A 153 14.64 -10.79 -5.23
CA ALA A 153 15.70 -10.70 -4.24
C ALA A 153 16.80 -11.73 -4.57
N ALA A 154 17.97 -11.25 -4.77
CA ALA A 154 19.11 -12.12 -5.01
C ALA A 154 19.80 -12.45 -3.69
#